data_3c1e03ea72b35b15e8cf523f244058f8
#
_entry.id   3c1e03ea72b35b15e8cf523f244058f8
#
_cell.length_a   1.000
_cell.length_b   1.000
_cell.length_c   1.000
_cell.angle_alpha   90.00
_cell.angle_beta   90.00
_cell.angle_gamma   90.00
#
_symmetry.space_group_name_H-M   'P 1'
#
loop_
_entity.id
_entity.type
_entity.pdbx_description
1 polymer ?
#
loop_
_entity_poly.entity_id
_entity_poly.type
_entity_poly.pdbx_seq_one_letter_code
_entity_poly.pdbx_strand_id
1 'polypeptide(L)'
;DYPFETGPAPGTGEAVEVAPGVQWLRMPLGGALQFINVWAIADGEGWCVVDTGMQTRDTSQAWRTAFKDALGGKPITRVIVTHLHPDHIGLAGWMTRKFQCRLWMTRLEYLQCRMLVADTGREAPEDGMRFYKAAGWDEDALENYRARFGGFGKAIYQLPDSYRRLNDGEEFDIGGRTWRIVTGNGHSPDHACLYCPEL
;
A
#
# COMPACT_ATOMS: atom_id res chain seq x y z
N ASP A 1 18.87 -0.43 -18.01
CA ASP A 1 17.89 0.36 -18.78
C ASP A 1 16.51 -0.25 -18.57
N TYR A 2 15.49 0.58 -18.37
CA TYR A 2 14.10 0.11 -18.24
C TYR A 2 13.61 -0.35 -19.63
N PRO A 3 13.08 -1.58 -19.77
CA PRO A 3 12.81 -2.15 -21.09
C PRO A 3 11.56 -1.59 -21.79
N PHE A 4 10.74 -0.79 -21.08
CA PHE A 4 9.49 -0.25 -21.59
C PHE A 4 9.49 1.28 -21.63
N GLU A 5 9.01 1.85 -22.71
CA GLU A 5 8.74 3.29 -22.78
C GLU A 5 7.40 3.58 -22.08
N THR A 6 7.43 4.28 -20.95
CA THR A 6 6.23 4.57 -20.15
C THR A 6 5.53 5.86 -20.51
N GLY A 7 6.15 6.73 -21.31
CA GLY A 7 5.62 8.06 -21.58
C GLY A 7 5.55 8.95 -20.33
N PRO A 8 4.71 10.01 -20.36
CA PRO A 8 4.52 10.90 -19.23
C PRO A 8 3.79 10.18 -18.08
N ALA A 9 4.06 10.63 -16.85
CA ALA A 9 3.38 10.09 -15.66
C ALA A 9 1.86 10.32 -15.73
N PRO A 10 1.02 9.33 -15.29
CA PRO A 10 -0.43 9.48 -15.30
C PRO A 10 -0.88 10.61 -14.37
N GLY A 11 -1.96 11.30 -14.76
CA GLY A 11 -2.70 12.20 -13.90
C GLY A 11 -3.51 11.45 -12.82
N THR A 12 -4.13 12.21 -11.93
CA THR A 12 -4.97 11.63 -10.86
C THR A 12 -6.18 10.91 -11.45
N GLY A 13 -6.33 9.63 -11.18
CA GLY A 13 -7.40 8.78 -11.71
C GLY A 13 -7.16 8.23 -13.12
N GLU A 14 -6.04 8.57 -13.73
CA GLU A 14 -5.57 8.00 -14.98
C GLU A 14 -4.63 6.80 -14.74
N ALA A 15 -4.41 6.02 -15.79
CA ALA A 15 -3.44 4.92 -15.79
C ALA A 15 -2.60 4.96 -17.08
N VAL A 16 -1.36 4.50 -16.96
CA VAL A 16 -0.43 4.28 -18.08
C VAL A 16 0.00 2.84 -18.09
N GLU A 17 -0.16 2.17 -19.21
CA GLU A 17 0.36 0.81 -19.35
C GLU A 17 1.89 0.83 -19.45
N VAL A 18 2.57 0.24 -18.50
CA VAL A 18 4.04 0.24 -18.41
C VAL A 18 4.67 -1.08 -18.87
N ALA A 19 3.85 -2.12 -18.91
CA ALA A 19 4.17 -3.42 -19.47
C ALA A 19 2.85 -4.09 -19.85
N PRO A 20 2.82 -5.08 -20.76
CA PRO A 20 1.56 -5.72 -21.16
C PRO A 20 0.71 -6.19 -19.97
N GLY A 21 -0.47 -5.58 -19.80
CA GLY A 21 -1.39 -5.86 -18.69
C GLY A 21 -0.99 -5.26 -17.34
N VAL A 22 0.02 -4.39 -17.26
CA VAL A 22 0.43 -3.70 -16.03
C VAL A 22 0.19 -2.21 -16.16
N GLN A 23 -0.77 -1.71 -15.38
CA GLN A 23 -1.16 -0.32 -15.33
C GLN A 23 -0.48 0.39 -14.16
N TRP A 24 0.18 1.50 -14.45
CA TRP A 24 0.71 2.43 -13.46
C TRP A 24 -0.32 3.52 -13.17
N LEU A 25 -0.60 3.72 -11.89
CA LEU A 25 -1.46 4.79 -11.39
C LEU A 25 -0.70 5.61 -10.35
N ARG A 26 -1.11 6.86 -10.16
CA ARG A 26 -0.57 7.72 -9.11
C ARG A 26 -1.68 8.14 -8.16
N MET A 27 -1.43 7.95 -6.86
CA MET A 27 -2.38 8.36 -5.81
C MET A 27 -1.85 9.60 -5.10
N PRO A 28 -2.70 10.61 -4.87
CA PRO A 28 -2.29 11.83 -4.19
C PRO A 28 -1.90 11.54 -2.74
N LEU A 29 -0.80 12.12 -2.30
CA LEU A 29 -0.30 11.95 -0.94
C LEU A 29 -0.29 13.26 -0.15
N GLY A 30 0.07 14.36 -0.80
CA GLY A 30 0.26 15.66 -0.16
C GLY A 30 1.66 15.84 0.43
N GLY A 31 1.99 17.06 0.84
CA GLY A 31 3.31 17.39 1.37
C GLY A 31 4.41 17.41 0.31
N ALA A 32 5.64 17.16 0.72
CA ALA A 32 6.80 17.16 -0.17
C ALA A 32 6.74 16.01 -1.20
N LEU A 33 6.23 14.86 -0.80
CA LEU A 33 5.97 13.73 -1.68
C LEU A 33 4.51 13.82 -2.16
N GLN A 34 4.30 14.42 -3.31
CA GLN A 34 2.96 14.73 -3.83
C GLN A 34 2.13 13.50 -4.20
N PHE A 35 2.76 12.42 -4.62
CA PHE A 35 2.12 11.20 -5.10
C PHE A 35 2.89 9.96 -4.68
N ILE A 36 2.19 8.84 -4.58
CA ILE A 36 2.78 7.51 -4.59
C ILE A 36 2.33 6.74 -5.84
N ASN A 37 3.14 5.78 -6.26
CA ASN A 37 2.82 4.88 -7.33
C ASN A 37 2.09 3.65 -6.79
N VAL A 38 1.02 3.27 -7.48
CA VAL A 38 0.28 2.03 -7.24
C VAL A 38 0.03 1.35 -8.57
N TRP A 39 -0.30 0.06 -8.55
CA TRP A 39 -0.37 -0.73 -9.77
C TRP A 39 -1.67 -1.51 -9.86
N ALA A 40 -2.16 -1.68 -11.10
CA ALA A 40 -3.21 -2.63 -11.41
C ALA A 40 -2.69 -3.61 -12.48
N ILE A 41 -2.67 -4.89 -12.14
CA ILE A 41 -2.22 -5.97 -13.01
C ILE A 41 -3.43 -6.72 -13.50
N ALA A 42 -3.57 -6.90 -14.83
CA ALA A 42 -4.65 -7.66 -15.41
C ALA A 42 -4.71 -9.08 -14.82
N ASP A 43 -5.90 -9.51 -14.36
CA ASP A 43 -6.09 -10.76 -13.65
C ASP A 43 -7.45 -11.39 -14.03
N GLY A 44 -7.45 -12.18 -15.09
CA GLY A 44 -8.66 -12.70 -15.70
C GLY A 44 -9.60 -11.59 -16.19
N GLU A 45 -10.84 -11.59 -15.72
CA GLU A 45 -11.83 -10.57 -16.09
C GLU A 45 -11.72 -9.28 -15.22
N GLY A 46 -10.71 -9.18 -14.37
CA GLY A 46 -10.55 -8.05 -13.46
C GLY A 46 -9.10 -7.58 -13.32
N TRP A 47 -8.82 -7.00 -12.15
CA TRP A 47 -7.51 -6.43 -11.83
C TRP A 47 -7.03 -6.88 -10.44
N CYS A 48 -5.79 -7.32 -10.36
CA CYS A 48 -5.04 -7.39 -9.12
C CYS A 48 -4.45 -6.00 -8.82
N VAL A 49 -4.81 -5.40 -7.69
CA VAL A 49 -4.26 -4.09 -7.28
C VAL A 49 -3.10 -4.30 -6.34
N VAL A 50 -2.00 -3.57 -6.57
CA VAL A 50 -0.83 -3.54 -5.68
C VAL A 50 -0.71 -2.13 -5.10
N ASP A 51 -0.86 -2.04 -3.79
CA ASP A 51 -0.98 -0.83 -2.96
C ASP A 51 -2.20 0.05 -3.27
N THR A 52 -2.62 0.87 -2.30
CA THR A 52 -3.94 1.51 -2.36
C THR A 52 -3.97 3.01 -2.09
N GLY A 53 -2.85 3.59 -1.63
CA GLY A 53 -2.80 5.01 -1.26
C GLY A 53 -3.32 5.29 0.15
N MET A 54 -3.14 6.54 0.59
CA MET A 54 -3.63 7.04 1.88
C MET A 54 -5.15 7.00 2.00
N GLN A 55 -5.66 6.84 3.21
CA GLN A 55 -7.09 7.03 3.51
C GLN A 55 -7.45 8.53 3.47
N THR A 56 -7.62 9.07 2.27
CA THR A 56 -8.10 10.43 2.07
C THR A 56 -9.28 10.47 1.11
N ARG A 57 -9.98 11.61 1.11
CA ARG A 57 -11.07 11.85 0.15
C ARG A 57 -10.54 11.87 -1.28
N ASP A 58 -9.39 12.50 -1.49
CA ASP A 58 -8.80 12.66 -2.82
C ASP A 58 -8.34 11.32 -3.39
N THR A 59 -7.69 10.47 -2.59
CA THR A 59 -7.30 9.12 -2.99
C THR A 59 -8.53 8.26 -3.30
N SER A 60 -9.57 8.35 -2.48
CA SER A 60 -10.84 7.62 -2.73
C SER A 60 -11.50 8.08 -4.03
N GLN A 61 -11.45 9.37 -4.34
CA GLN A 61 -11.99 9.92 -5.58
C GLN A 61 -11.15 9.51 -6.79
N ALA A 62 -9.82 9.55 -6.68
CA ALA A 62 -8.90 9.07 -7.71
C ALA A 62 -9.19 7.61 -8.09
N TRP A 63 -9.35 6.74 -7.09
CA TRP A 63 -9.73 5.35 -7.33
C TRP A 63 -11.10 5.19 -7.99
N ARG A 64 -12.11 5.98 -7.60
CA ARG A 64 -13.44 5.92 -8.23
C ARG A 64 -13.38 6.28 -9.72
N THR A 65 -12.60 7.29 -10.06
CA THR A 65 -12.36 7.67 -11.45
C THR A 65 -11.60 6.57 -12.17
N ALA A 66 -10.49 6.08 -11.61
CA ALA A 66 -9.70 5.01 -12.20
C ALA A 66 -10.52 3.73 -12.44
N PHE A 67 -11.34 3.30 -11.48
CA PHE A 67 -12.20 2.11 -11.65
C PHE A 67 -13.17 2.27 -12.80
N LYS A 68 -13.77 3.46 -12.96
CA LYS A 68 -14.76 3.70 -14.00
C LYS A 68 -14.11 3.78 -15.38
N ASP A 69 -13.04 4.57 -15.49
CA ASP A 69 -12.48 4.99 -16.76
C ASP A 69 -11.24 4.16 -17.13
N ALA A 70 -10.14 4.27 -16.39
CA ALA A 70 -8.87 3.62 -16.72
C ALA A 70 -8.90 2.08 -16.62
N LEU A 71 -9.65 1.55 -15.65
CA LEU A 71 -9.77 0.10 -15.42
C LEU A 71 -11.06 -0.49 -16.02
N GLY A 72 -11.81 0.30 -16.79
CA GLY A 72 -12.95 -0.16 -17.59
C GLY A 72 -14.11 -0.72 -16.79
N GLY A 73 -14.31 -0.33 -15.55
CA GLY A 73 -15.37 -0.83 -14.67
C GLY A 73 -15.22 -2.29 -14.24
N LYS A 74 -14.09 -2.94 -14.55
CA LYS A 74 -13.82 -4.32 -14.19
C LYS A 74 -13.62 -4.48 -12.67
N PRO A 75 -13.92 -5.65 -12.08
CA PRO A 75 -13.77 -5.90 -10.66
C PRO A 75 -12.31 -5.97 -10.22
N ILE A 76 -12.06 -5.73 -8.94
CA ILE A 76 -10.77 -6.04 -8.31
C ILE A 76 -10.84 -7.47 -7.77
N THR A 77 -9.94 -8.32 -8.24
CA THR A 77 -9.87 -9.75 -7.90
C THR A 77 -9.17 -10.00 -6.58
N ARG A 78 -8.13 -9.19 -6.29
CA ARG A 78 -7.36 -9.23 -5.06
C ARG A 78 -6.65 -7.89 -4.82
N VAL A 79 -6.32 -7.61 -3.57
CA VAL A 79 -5.50 -6.47 -3.17
C VAL A 79 -4.22 -7.01 -2.53
N ILE A 80 -3.09 -6.73 -3.13
CA ILE A 80 -1.76 -6.99 -2.57
C ILE A 80 -1.26 -5.69 -1.94
N VAL A 81 -0.79 -5.74 -0.71
CA VAL A 81 -0.15 -4.61 -0.07
C VAL A 81 1.31 -4.95 0.20
N THR A 82 2.19 -4.11 -0.32
CA THR A 82 3.64 -4.32 -0.23
C THR A 82 4.13 -4.22 1.21
N HIS A 83 3.64 -3.23 1.96
CA HIS A 83 4.00 -3.00 3.35
C HIS A 83 2.98 -2.13 4.09
N LEU A 84 3.16 -1.99 5.39
CA LEU A 84 2.16 -1.42 6.32
C LEU A 84 2.02 0.10 6.28
N HIS A 85 2.87 0.86 5.61
CA HIS A 85 2.80 2.32 5.66
C HIS A 85 1.46 2.85 5.13
N PRO A 86 0.89 3.90 5.76
CA PRO A 86 -0.46 4.37 5.45
C PRO A 86 -0.70 4.78 4.00
N ASP A 87 0.33 5.27 3.31
CA ASP A 87 0.28 5.64 1.89
C ASP A 87 0.23 4.42 0.95
N HIS A 88 0.45 3.23 1.45
CA HIS A 88 0.32 1.96 0.72
C HIS A 88 -0.94 1.18 1.15
N ILE A 89 -1.15 1.00 2.45
CA ILE A 89 -2.25 0.19 2.99
C ILE A 89 -3.56 0.97 3.21
N GLY A 90 -3.53 2.30 3.14
CA GLY A 90 -4.58 3.18 3.65
C GLY A 90 -5.99 2.86 3.20
N LEU A 91 -6.22 2.50 1.95
CA LEU A 91 -7.53 2.14 1.41
C LEU A 91 -7.72 0.63 1.18
N ALA A 92 -6.79 -0.23 1.60
CA ALA A 92 -6.89 -1.68 1.38
C ALA A 92 -8.18 -2.28 1.97
N GLY A 93 -8.53 -1.90 3.19
CA GLY A 93 -9.77 -2.36 3.81
C GLY A 93 -11.05 -1.88 3.12
N TRP A 94 -11.04 -0.65 2.59
CA TRP A 94 -12.15 -0.13 1.78
C TRP A 94 -12.28 -0.91 0.46
N MET A 95 -11.16 -1.14 -0.22
CA MET A 95 -11.15 -1.81 -1.51
C MET A 95 -11.57 -3.28 -1.39
N THR A 96 -11.01 -4.02 -0.44
CA THR A 96 -11.37 -5.42 -0.20
C THR A 96 -12.84 -5.59 0.15
N ARG A 97 -13.40 -4.66 0.95
CA ARG A 97 -14.83 -4.66 1.29
C ARG A 97 -15.72 -4.32 0.09
N LYS A 98 -15.32 -3.32 -0.72
CA LYS A 98 -16.09 -2.89 -1.89
C LYS A 98 -16.21 -4.00 -2.94
N PHE A 99 -15.12 -4.71 -3.21
CA PHE A 99 -15.05 -5.73 -4.25
C PHE A 99 -15.20 -7.17 -3.73
N GLN A 100 -15.37 -7.35 -2.42
CA GLN A 100 -15.50 -8.67 -1.79
C GLN A 100 -14.32 -9.60 -2.12
N CYS A 101 -13.12 -9.02 -2.19
CA CYS A 101 -11.88 -9.71 -2.50
C CYS A 101 -10.95 -9.81 -1.29
N ARG A 102 -9.90 -10.62 -1.39
CA ARG A 102 -8.98 -10.86 -0.27
C ARG A 102 -7.83 -9.85 -0.26
N LEU A 103 -7.43 -9.47 0.95
CA LEU A 103 -6.15 -8.82 1.22
C LEU A 103 -5.03 -9.86 1.18
N TRP A 104 -3.94 -9.56 0.47
CA TRP A 104 -2.71 -10.35 0.41
C TRP A 104 -1.56 -9.52 0.95
N MET A 105 -0.81 -10.06 1.90
CA MET A 105 0.23 -9.31 2.60
C MET A 105 1.20 -10.27 3.28
N THR A 106 2.43 -9.85 3.55
CA THR A 106 3.34 -10.62 4.38
C THR A 106 2.89 -10.64 5.84
N ARG A 107 3.36 -11.62 6.62
CA ARG A 107 2.90 -11.80 8.00
C ARG A 107 3.28 -10.64 8.91
N LEU A 108 4.54 -10.21 8.85
CA LEU A 108 5.03 -9.17 9.76
C LEU A 108 4.35 -7.83 9.48
N GLU A 109 4.17 -7.49 8.21
CA GLU A 109 3.49 -6.26 7.81
C GLU A 109 2.02 -6.23 8.30
N TYR A 110 1.29 -7.33 8.11
CA TYR A 110 -0.09 -7.42 8.57
C TYR A 110 -0.20 -7.35 10.10
N LEU A 111 0.61 -8.14 10.83
CA LEU A 111 0.54 -8.19 12.29
C LEU A 111 0.99 -6.87 12.93
N GLN A 112 2.06 -6.26 12.41
CA GLN A 112 2.51 -4.95 12.90
C GLN A 112 1.50 -3.85 12.61
N CYS A 113 0.88 -3.85 11.42
CA CYS A 113 -0.20 -2.94 11.11
C CYS A 113 -1.36 -3.10 12.12
N ARG A 114 -1.80 -4.33 12.38
CA ARG A 114 -2.85 -4.63 13.37
C ARG A 114 -2.47 -4.14 14.77
N MET A 115 -1.23 -4.31 15.19
CA MET A 115 -0.71 -3.82 16.47
C MET A 115 -0.78 -2.29 16.54
N LEU A 116 -0.28 -1.59 15.52
CA LEU A 116 -0.30 -0.13 15.47
C LEU A 116 -1.74 0.44 15.43
N VAL A 117 -2.66 -0.26 14.78
CA VAL A 117 -4.10 0.09 14.80
C VAL A 117 -4.68 -0.10 16.19
N ALA A 118 -4.32 -1.19 16.88
CA ALA A 118 -4.79 -1.43 18.26
C ALA A 118 -4.25 -0.38 19.25
N ASP A 119 -3.11 0.20 18.98
CA ASP A 119 -2.50 1.29 19.77
C ASP A 119 -3.12 2.68 19.46
N THR A 120 -4.16 2.75 18.64
CA THR A 120 -4.79 4.02 18.28
C THR A 120 -5.35 4.72 19.52
N GLY A 121 -4.89 5.96 19.75
CA GLY A 121 -5.28 6.77 20.90
C GLY A 121 -4.45 6.52 22.17
N ARG A 122 -3.45 5.65 22.12
CA ARG A 122 -2.49 5.52 23.23
C ARG A 122 -1.57 6.73 23.31
N GLU A 123 -1.16 7.04 24.53
CA GLU A 123 -0.11 8.03 24.79
C GLU A 123 1.28 7.46 24.45
N ALA A 124 2.20 8.35 24.10
CA ALA A 124 3.58 7.97 23.83
C ALA A 124 4.22 7.33 25.07
N PRO A 125 4.83 6.13 24.95
CA PRO A 125 5.41 5.44 26.08
C PRO A 125 6.66 6.17 26.59
N GLU A 126 6.86 6.19 27.91
CA GLU A 126 8.03 6.82 28.53
C GLU A 126 9.36 6.22 28.00
N ASP A 127 9.39 4.93 27.69
CA ASP A 127 10.56 4.28 27.12
C ASP A 127 10.92 4.85 25.75
N GLY A 128 9.92 5.12 24.91
CA GLY A 128 10.12 5.79 23.62
C GLY A 128 10.64 7.21 23.80
N MET A 129 10.07 7.96 24.75
CA MET A 129 10.54 9.31 25.06
C MET A 129 12.00 9.33 25.53
N ARG A 130 12.37 8.40 26.44
CA ARG A 130 13.75 8.26 26.92
C ARG A 130 14.70 7.89 25.79
N PHE A 131 14.29 6.97 24.93
CA PHE A 131 15.09 6.51 23.79
C PHE A 131 15.41 7.68 22.84
N TYR A 132 14.39 8.41 22.37
CA TYR A 132 14.60 9.50 21.43
C TYR A 132 15.36 10.69 22.06
N LYS A 133 15.15 10.99 23.34
CA LYS A 133 15.94 11.97 24.07
C LYS A 133 17.42 11.58 24.15
N ALA A 134 17.70 10.31 24.44
CA ALA A 134 19.08 9.80 24.45
C ALA A 134 19.71 9.80 23.05
N ALA A 135 18.91 9.67 21.99
CA ALA A 135 19.33 9.79 20.60
C ALA A 135 19.58 11.23 20.14
N GLY A 136 19.37 12.22 21.02
CA GLY A 136 19.66 13.63 20.75
C GLY A 136 18.49 14.45 20.21
N TRP A 137 17.25 13.95 20.31
CA TRP A 137 16.08 14.75 19.95
C TRP A 137 15.86 15.89 20.94
N ASP A 138 15.55 17.06 20.41
CA ASP A 138 15.15 18.24 21.20
C ASP A 138 13.71 18.12 21.71
N GLU A 139 13.28 19.07 22.54
CA GLU A 139 11.95 19.06 23.14
C GLU A 139 10.85 19.21 22.08
N ASP A 140 11.06 19.95 20.99
CA ASP A 140 10.09 20.12 19.91
C ASP A 140 9.89 18.80 19.15
N ALA A 141 10.95 18.07 18.86
CA ALA A 141 10.87 16.74 18.24
C ALA A 141 10.17 15.72 19.15
N LEU A 142 10.45 15.77 20.46
CA LEU A 142 9.80 14.91 21.45
C LEU A 142 8.30 15.21 21.57
N GLU A 143 7.92 16.50 21.58
CA GLU A 143 6.51 16.89 21.62
C GLU A 143 5.77 16.48 20.34
N ASN A 144 6.40 16.62 19.18
CA ASN A 144 5.86 16.10 17.92
C ASN A 144 5.67 14.58 17.96
N TYR A 145 6.59 13.84 18.58
CA TYR A 145 6.43 12.39 18.77
C TYR A 145 5.22 12.08 19.66
N ARG A 146 5.06 12.79 20.80
CA ARG A 146 3.90 12.63 21.68
C ARG A 146 2.58 12.87 20.93
N ALA A 147 2.50 13.97 20.20
CA ALA A 147 1.29 14.38 19.49
C ALA A 147 0.89 13.40 18.38
N ARG A 148 1.86 12.74 17.77
CA ARG A 148 1.63 11.80 16.64
C ARG A 148 1.48 10.35 17.07
N PHE A 149 1.93 9.98 18.27
CA PHE A 149 1.84 8.61 18.77
C PHE A 149 0.37 8.17 18.86
N GLY A 150 0.10 6.91 18.58
CA GLY A 150 -1.27 6.39 18.55
C GLY A 150 -2.15 6.97 17.43
N GLY A 151 -1.56 7.64 16.43
CA GLY A 151 -2.29 8.20 15.29
C GLY A 151 -2.47 7.25 14.10
N PHE A 152 -1.73 6.14 14.07
CA PHE A 152 -1.64 5.25 12.90
C PHE A 152 -3.00 4.76 12.40
N GLY A 153 -3.85 4.25 13.27
CA GLY A 153 -5.17 3.73 12.88
C GLY A 153 -6.14 4.77 12.33
N LYS A 154 -5.87 6.08 12.56
CA LYS A 154 -6.65 7.16 11.96
C LYS A 154 -6.29 7.40 10.49
N ALA A 155 -5.13 6.94 10.07
CA ALA A 155 -4.59 7.14 8.72
C ALA A 155 -4.93 6.01 7.75
N ILE A 156 -5.59 4.94 8.22
CA ILE A 156 -5.95 3.79 7.38
C ILE A 156 -7.41 3.38 7.57
N TYR A 157 -8.02 2.85 6.52
CA TYR A 157 -9.33 2.24 6.58
C TYR A 157 -9.23 0.88 7.28
N GLN A 158 -10.23 0.55 8.13
CA GLN A 158 -10.26 -0.71 8.88
C GLN A 158 -9.96 -1.92 7.99
N LEU A 159 -8.89 -2.65 8.32
CA LEU A 159 -8.49 -3.85 7.62
C LEU A 159 -9.47 -5.01 7.85
N PRO A 160 -9.55 -5.98 6.91
CA PRO A 160 -10.23 -7.23 7.15
C PRO A 160 -9.52 -8.02 8.27
N ASP A 161 -10.30 -8.82 9.03
CA ASP A 161 -9.77 -9.65 10.12
C ASP A 161 -8.97 -10.86 9.63
N SER A 162 -9.07 -11.16 8.35
CA SER A 162 -8.30 -12.24 7.71
C SER A 162 -7.61 -11.74 6.44
N TYR A 163 -6.51 -12.38 6.10
CA TYR A 163 -5.74 -12.07 4.91
C TYR A 163 -5.14 -13.35 4.31
N ARG A 164 -4.70 -13.27 3.06
CA ARG A 164 -3.87 -14.31 2.44
C ARG A 164 -2.41 -13.95 2.69
N ARG A 165 -1.67 -14.81 3.38
CA ARG A 165 -0.26 -14.60 3.65
C ARG A 165 0.57 -14.76 2.38
N LEU A 166 1.47 -13.80 2.15
CA LEU A 166 2.58 -13.89 1.21
C LEU A 166 3.85 -14.37 1.93
N ASN A 167 4.66 -15.16 1.24
CA ASN A 167 5.95 -15.64 1.75
C ASN A 167 7.06 -15.30 0.77
N ASP A 168 8.27 -15.08 1.28
CA ASP A 168 9.44 -14.92 0.44
C ASP A 168 9.65 -16.13 -0.48
N GLY A 169 10.00 -15.88 -1.74
CA GLY A 169 10.19 -16.91 -2.75
C GLY A 169 8.91 -17.57 -3.26
N GLU A 170 7.75 -17.23 -2.72
CA GLU A 170 6.47 -17.78 -3.16
C GLU A 170 6.14 -17.32 -4.59
N GLU A 171 5.65 -18.25 -5.41
CA GLU A 171 5.18 -17.98 -6.75
C GLU A 171 3.67 -18.21 -6.87
N PHE A 172 3.00 -17.36 -7.63
CA PHE A 172 1.57 -17.47 -7.94
C PHE A 172 1.24 -16.78 -9.26
N ASP A 173 0.11 -17.15 -9.82
CA ASP A 173 -0.39 -16.56 -11.07
C ASP A 173 -1.10 -15.22 -10.84
N ILE A 174 -0.80 -14.24 -11.69
CA ILE A 174 -1.64 -13.08 -11.96
C ILE A 174 -1.75 -12.92 -13.48
N GLY A 175 -2.95 -13.10 -13.98
CA GLY A 175 -3.25 -12.89 -15.39
C GLY A 175 -2.51 -13.80 -16.37
N GLY A 176 -2.24 -15.03 -15.98
CA GLY A 176 -1.54 -16.02 -16.78
C GLY A 176 -0.02 -15.90 -16.77
N ARG A 177 0.55 -15.05 -15.87
CA ARG A 177 2.00 -14.94 -15.66
C ARG A 177 2.38 -15.33 -14.26
N THR A 178 3.54 -15.95 -14.13
CA THR A 178 4.11 -16.29 -12.82
C THR A 178 4.76 -15.08 -12.18
N TRP A 179 4.27 -14.71 -10.99
CA TRP A 179 4.83 -13.65 -10.15
C TRP A 179 5.45 -14.26 -8.91
N ARG A 180 6.65 -13.82 -8.59
CA ARG A 180 7.40 -14.25 -7.42
C ARG A 180 7.48 -13.14 -6.38
N ILE A 181 7.27 -13.48 -5.11
CA ILE A 181 7.52 -12.57 -4.00
C ILE A 181 9.00 -12.58 -3.64
N VAL A 182 9.57 -11.39 -3.56
CA VAL A 182 10.90 -11.16 -3.00
C VAL A 182 10.74 -10.21 -1.83
N THR A 183 11.10 -10.63 -0.62
CA THR A 183 10.97 -9.77 0.56
C THR A 183 12.24 -8.98 0.84
N GLY A 184 12.06 -7.74 1.30
CA GLY A 184 13.12 -6.88 1.79
C GLY A 184 12.78 -6.34 3.18
N ASN A 185 13.74 -6.31 4.08
CA ASN A 185 13.55 -5.89 5.47
C ASN A 185 14.33 -4.62 5.86
N GLY A 186 14.55 -3.74 4.89
CA GLY A 186 15.21 -2.44 5.11
C GLY A 186 14.25 -1.30 5.39
N HIS A 187 13.28 -1.07 4.50
CA HIS A 187 12.31 0.01 4.58
C HIS A 187 11.17 -0.29 5.58
N SER A 188 10.74 -1.53 5.63
CA SER A 188 9.75 -2.06 6.56
C SER A 188 10.10 -3.51 6.94
N PRO A 189 9.44 -4.13 7.91
CA PRO A 189 9.88 -5.41 8.47
C PRO A 189 9.92 -6.58 7.48
N ASP A 190 9.04 -6.58 6.48
CA ASP A 190 8.87 -7.71 5.56
C ASP A 190 8.21 -7.25 4.25
N HIS A 191 8.78 -6.17 3.66
CA HIS A 191 8.27 -5.53 2.44
C HIS A 191 8.24 -6.52 1.28
N ALA A 192 7.09 -6.71 0.65
CA ALA A 192 6.92 -7.58 -0.51
C ALA A 192 7.19 -6.83 -1.82
N CYS A 193 8.16 -7.31 -2.60
CA CYS A 193 8.34 -6.93 -4.00
C CYS A 193 7.75 -8.03 -4.89
N LEU A 194 7.07 -7.64 -5.96
CA LEU A 194 6.54 -8.56 -6.96
C LEU A 194 7.51 -8.60 -8.15
N TYR A 195 8.04 -9.76 -8.45
CA TYR A 195 8.94 -9.98 -9.58
C TYR A 195 8.30 -10.90 -10.61
N CYS A 196 8.27 -10.47 -11.86
CA CYS A 196 7.83 -11.26 -13.00
C CYS A 196 8.98 -11.37 -14.00
N PRO A 197 9.55 -12.56 -14.21
CA PRO A 197 10.69 -12.73 -15.13
C PRO A 197 10.33 -12.55 -16.61
N GLU A 198 9.03 -12.55 -16.93
CA GLU A 198 8.54 -12.38 -18.30
C GLU A 198 8.36 -10.89 -18.67
N LEU A 199 8.49 -9.99 -17.71
CA LEU A 199 8.39 -8.54 -17.84
C LEU A 199 9.67 -7.87 -17.38
#